data_bbb56d720f3e84937ceebc9469863511
#
_entry.id   bbb56d720f3e84937ceebc9469863511
#
_cell.length_a   1.000
_cell.length_b   1.000
_cell.length_c   1.000
_cell.angle_alpha   90.00
_cell.angle_beta   90.00
_cell.angle_gamma   90.00
#
_symmetry.space_group_name_H-M   'P 1'
#
loop_
_entity.id
_entity.type
_entity.pdbx_description
1 polymer ?
#
loop_
_entity_poly.entity_id
_entity_poly.type
_entity_poly.pdbx_seq_one_letter_code
_entity_poly.pdbx_strand_id
1 'polypeptide(L)'
;MTEQLPEIVKPKLDIIFKRIFGDKRNKNIIIRFLADILEIPHNSIKEIYIENGELIPEYSEEKFSRLDIKLELKDANDSENQIINIEMQVNSEPAFKERTLFYWSKIYSEELKSSEEYDYLKKTICINIINFNLFTSPEYQSHFQILEKDRKELLTDKFSIYFFELRKLKKSQKGKPVEDWLNLINAEKKEDLMALEMSTKIPEVKDVIVKVRELSSDEKLRRLAFYREKRLHDEANAINGSRREGIKIGRVEGEKIGRVEGEKIGRDEGEKIGRAEGKLEIAKNMILENLPFDLISRATKLNISEIESLASSLSLNC
;
A
#
# COMPACT_ATOMS: atom_id res chain seq x y z
N MET A 1 23.80 20.46 -23.08
CA MET A 1 24.24 19.46 -22.09
C MET A 1 23.87 18.09 -22.65
N THR A 2 24.84 17.28 -23.01
CA THR A 2 24.60 15.88 -23.40
C THR A 2 24.12 15.12 -22.17
N GLU A 3 22.87 14.65 -22.17
CA GLU A 3 22.32 13.81 -21.09
C GLU A 3 23.20 12.55 -20.97
N GLN A 4 23.79 12.36 -19.79
CA GLN A 4 24.64 11.20 -19.52
C GLN A 4 23.73 9.98 -19.28
N LEU A 5 23.74 9.03 -20.23
CA LEU A 5 22.96 7.81 -20.10
C LEU A 5 23.50 6.92 -18.98
N PRO A 6 22.64 6.15 -18.28
CA PRO A 6 23.09 5.21 -17.24
C PRO A 6 24.00 4.13 -17.82
N GLU A 7 24.95 3.62 -16.99
CA GLU A 7 25.85 2.55 -17.39
C GLU A 7 25.12 1.22 -17.60
N ILE A 8 24.08 0.97 -16.83
CA ILE A 8 23.22 -0.21 -16.96
C ILE A 8 21.76 0.18 -17.08
N VAL A 9 20.99 -0.63 -17.79
CA VAL A 9 19.53 -0.60 -17.72
C VAL A 9 19.07 -1.28 -16.43
N LYS A 10 18.21 -0.64 -15.64
CA LYS A 10 17.77 -1.17 -14.33
C LYS A 10 16.74 -2.28 -14.53
N PRO A 11 16.98 -3.50 -14.00
CA PRO A 11 16.06 -4.63 -14.21
C PRO A 11 14.64 -4.41 -13.68
N LYS A 12 14.46 -3.54 -12.65
CA LYS A 12 13.16 -3.20 -12.08
C LYS A 12 12.29 -2.27 -12.94
N LEU A 13 12.81 -1.72 -14.04
CA LEU A 13 11.98 -1.00 -14.99
C LEU A 13 11.10 -1.99 -15.75
N ASP A 14 9.80 -1.72 -15.83
CA ASP A 14 8.79 -2.58 -16.47
C ASP A 14 9.21 -3.07 -17.86
N ILE A 15 9.75 -2.16 -18.69
CA ILE A 15 10.23 -2.47 -20.05
C ILE A 15 11.43 -3.42 -20.06
N ILE A 16 12.28 -3.38 -19.04
CA ILE A 16 13.45 -4.26 -18.91
C ILE A 16 13.02 -5.58 -18.28
N PHE A 17 12.20 -5.52 -17.23
CA PHE A 17 11.64 -6.70 -16.57
C PHE A 17 10.92 -7.61 -17.57
N LYS A 18 10.03 -7.05 -18.40
CA LYS A 18 9.34 -7.79 -19.47
C LYS A 18 10.29 -8.41 -20.51
N ARG A 19 11.36 -7.72 -20.87
CA ARG A 19 12.36 -8.27 -21.82
C ARG A 19 13.13 -9.44 -21.23
N ILE A 20 13.29 -9.51 -19.92
CA ILE A 20 13.99 -10.59 -19.23
C ILE A 20 13.05 -11.74 -18.92
N PHE A 21 11.95 -11.45 -18.21
CA PHE A 21 11.02 -12.45 -17.65
C PHE A 21 9.79 -12.72 -18.52
N GLY A 22 9.49 -11.88 -19.52
CA GLY A 22 8.39 -12.08 -20.47
C GLY A 22 8.82 -12.71 -21.81
N ASP A 23 10.10 -12.96 -22.02
CA ASP A 23 10.60 -13.53 -23.27
C ASP A 23 10.53 -15.06 -23.24
N LYS A 24 9.78 -15.64 -24.18
CA LYS A 24 9.63 -17.11 -24.34
C LYS A 24 10.94 -17.87 -24.49
N ARG A 25 12.01 -17.20 -24.95
CA ARG A 25 13.36 -17.77 -25.07
C ARG A 25 14.03 -18.00 -23.72
N ASN A 26 13.55 -17.35 -22.66
CA ASN A 26 14.09 -17.38 -21.31
C ASN A 26 13.36 -18.35 -20.37
N LYS A 27 12.68 -19.39 -20.92
CA LYS A 27 11.87 -20.34 -20.14
C LYS A 27 12.60 -20.89 -18.91
N ASN A 28 13.87 -21.30 -19.03
CA ASN A 28 14.64 -21.86 -17.92
C ASN A 28 14.84 -20.84 -16.79
N ILE A 29 15.11 -19.57 -17.15
CA ILE A 29 15.24 -18.47 -16.21
C ILE A 29 13.93 -18.28 -15.45
N ILE A 30 12.79 -18.27 -16.15
CA ILE A 30 11.47 -18.05 -15.56
C ILE A 30 11.06 -19.22 -14.66
N ILE A 31 11.31 -20.48 -15.10
CA ILE A 31 11.05 -21.66 -14.29
C ILE A 31 11.86 -21.59 -12.98
N ARG A 32 13.14 -21.29 -13.06
CA ARG A 32 13.97 -21.19 -11.87
C ARG A 32 13.54 -20.05 -10.95
N PHE A 33 13.24 -18.88 -11.51
CA PHE A 33 12.73 -17.73 -10.78
C PHE A 33 11.42 -18.05 -10.03
N LEU A 34 10.46 -18.70 -10.71
CA LEU A 34 9.20 -19.10 -10.09
C LEU A 34 9.38 -20.13 -8.98
N ALA A 35 10.23 -21.14 -9.22
CA ALA A 35 10.52 -22.16 -8.22
C ALA A 35 11.10 -21.55 -6.95
N ASP A 36 12.06 -20.61 -7.09
CA ASP A 36 12.69 -19.95 -5.97
C ASP A 36 11.73 -18.97 -5.24
N ILE A 37 10.84 -18.29 -5.97
CA ILE A 37 9.83 -17.37 -5.39
C ILE A 37 8.72 -18.12 -4.66
N LEU A 38 8.25 -19.22 -5.23
CA LEU A 38 7.19 -20.04 -4.67
C LEU A 38 7.70 -21.06 -3.64
N GLU A 39 9.01 -21.12 -3.44
CA GLU A 39 9.68 -22.08 -2.54
C GLU A 39 9.33 -23.54 -2.87
N ILE A 40 9.26 -23.87 -4.17
CA ILE A 40 9.00 -25.22 -4.66
C ILE A 40 10.23 -25.79 -5.40
N PRO A 41 10.38 -27.13 -5.49
CA PRO A 41 11.45 -27.74 -6.27
C PRO A 41 11.37 -27.32 -7.74
N HIS A 42 12.48 -26.89 -8.36
CA HIS A 42 12.45 -26.42 -9.74
C HIS A 42 12.10 -27.53 -10.77
N ASN A 43 12.33 -28.80 -10.43
CA ASN A 43 11.93 -29.94 -11.23
C ASN A 43 10.43 -30.29 -11.12
N SER A 44 9.70 -29.67 -10.18
CA SER A 44 8.24 -29.79 -10.11
C SER A 44 7.53 -29.01 -11.20
N ILE A 45 8.17 -27.98 -11.77
CA ILE A 45 7.63 -27.23 -12.89
C ILE A 45 7.93 -27.95 -14.19
N LYS A 46 6.91 -28.56 -14.80
CA LYS A 46 7.04 -29.31 -16.04
C LYS A 46 7.14 -28.41 -17.26
N GLU A 47 6.28 -27.41 -17.33
CA GLU A 47 6.17 -26.52 -18.47
C GLU A 47 5.57 -25.17 -18.07
N ILE A 48 5.93 -24.11 -18.82
CA ILE A 48 5.32 -22.78 -18.70
C ILE A 48 4.90 -22.28 -20.09
N TYR A 49 3.74 -21.63 -20.13
CA TYR A 49 3.23 -20.93 -21.31
C TYR A 49 3.10 -19.46 -20.97
N ILE A 50 3.90 -18.60 -21.63
CA ILE A 50 3.85 -17.16 -21.44
C ILE A 50 2.78 -16.60 -22.36
N GLU A 51 1.76 -15.99 -21.79
CA GLU A 51 0.71 -15.28 -22.49
C GLU A 51 1.06 -13.79 -22.59
N ASN A 52 0.53 -13.12 -23.63
CA ASN A 52 0.59 -11.67 -23.69
C ASN A 52 -0.36 -11.10 -22.63
N GLY A 53 0.17 -10.34 -21.68
CA GLY A 53 -0.56 -9.84 -20.51
C GLY A 53 -1.54 -8.70 -20.80
N GLU A 54 -2.25 -8.72 -21.92
CA GLU A 54 -3.32 -7.76 -22.22
C GLU A 54 -4.66 -8.38 -21.85
N LEU A 55 -5.24 -7.92 -20.72
CA LEU A 55 -6.65 -8.19 -20.44
C LEU A 55 -7.45 -7.30 -21.41
N ILE A 56 -8.16 -7.93 -22.34
CA ILE A 56 -9.05 -7.24 -23.28
C ILE A 56 -10.27 -6.76 -22.48
N PRO A 57 -10.58 -5.44 -22.47
CA PRO A 57 -11.80 -4.96 -21.82
C PRO A 57 -13.03 -5.55 -22.51
N GLU A 58 -13.97 -6.14 -21.77
CA GLU A 58 -15.27 -6.59 -22.30
C GLU A 58 -16.12 -5.40 -22.80
N TYR A 59 -15.89 -4.21 -22.24
CA TYR A 59 -16.59 -2.97 -22.62
C TYR A 59 -15.58 -1.84 -22.82
N SER A 60 -15.85 -0.96 -23.78
CA SER A 60 -14.98 0.15 -24.18
C SER A 60 -14.70 1.19 -23.08
N GLU A 61 -15.43 1.16 -21.97
CA GLU A 61 -15.27 2.05 -20.80
C GLU A 61 -14.43 1.46 -19.68
N GLU A 62 -14.04 0.17 -19.77
CA GLU A 62 -13.20 -0.46 -18.76
C GLU A 62 -11.75 0.05 -18.84
N LYS A 63 -11.14 0.20 -17.66
CA LYS A 63 -9.71 0.52 -17.57
C LYS A 63 -8.90 -0.60 -18.22
N PHE A 64 -8.11 -0.25 -19.23
CA PHE A 64 -7.14 -1.16 -19.82
C PHE A 64 -6.20 -1.68 -18.73
N SER A 65 -6.29 -2.96 -18.45
CA SER A 65 -5.45 -3.63 -17.46
C SER A 65 -4.33 -4.33 -18.23
N ARG A 66 -3.13 -3.77 -18.15
CA ARG A 66 -1.92 -4.37 -18.73
C ARG A 66 -1.20 -5.12 -17.63
N LEU A 67 -1.33 -6.43 -17.61
CA LEU A 67 -0.52 -7.31 -16.76
C LEU A 67 0.92 -7.29 -17.29
N ASP A 68 1.89 -7.35 -16.38
CA ASP A 68 3.27 -7.39 -16.80
C ASP A 68 3.63 -8.72 -17.44
N ILE A 69 3.35 -9.84 -16.77
CA ILE A 69 3.58 -11.18 -17.30
C ILE A 69 2.49 -12.10 -16.78
N LYS A 70 1.66 -12.66 -17.67
CA LYS A 70 0.74 -13.77 -17.36
C LYS A 70 1.31 -15.06 -17.92
N LEU A 71 1.30 -16.10 -17.15
CA LEU A 71 1.75 -17.42 -17.57
C LEU A 71 0.91 -18.53 -16.95
N GLU A 72 0.84 -19.64 -17.66
CA GLU A 72 0.29 -20.89 -17.17
C GLU A 72 1.44 -21.85 -16.82
N LEU A 73 1.38 -22.41 -15.63
CA LEU A 73 2.36 -23.34 -15.11
C LEU A 73 1.73 -24.73 -15.02
N LYS A 74 2.43 -25.72 -15.56
CA LYS A 74 2.10 -27.13 -15.38
C LYS A 74 3.01 -27.74 -14.33
N ASP A 75 2.43 -28.21 -13.23
CA ASP A 75 3.14 -28.97 -12.21
C ASP A 75 3.33 -30.43 -12.66
N ALA A 76 4.47 -31.03 -12.31
CA ALA A 76 4.75 -32.43 -12.63
C ALA A 76 3.90 -33.42 -11.81
N ASN A 77 3.47 -33.01 -10.62
CA ASN A 77 2.74 -33.84 -9.65
C ASN A 77 1.27 -33.48 -9.53
N ASP A 78 0.86 -32.31 -10.06
CA ASP A 78 -0.51 -31.83 -10.03
C ASP A 78 -1.14 -31.97 -11.42
N SER A 79 -2.35 -32.52 -11.48
CA SER A 79 -3.12 -32.64 -12.73
C SER A 79 -3.65 -31.26 -13.18
N GLU A 80 -3.65 -30.27 -12.30
CA GLU A 80 -4.22 -28.95 -12.56
C GLU A 80 -3.13 -27.93 -12.93
N ASN A 81 -3.35 -27.22 -14.04
CA ASN A 81 -2.52 -26.09 -14.40
C ASN A 81 -2.78 -24.91 -13.44
N GLN A 82 -1.75 -24.12 -13.16
CA GLN A 82 -1.83 -22.93 -12.33
C GLN A 82 -1.64 -21.68 -13.19
N ILE A 83 -2.39 -20.62 -12.90
CA ILE A 83 -2.22 -19.33 -13.55
C ILE A 83 -1.39 -18.42 -12.64
N ILE A 84 -0.34 -17.85 -13.20
CA ILE A 84 0.54 -16.95 -12.47
C ILE A 84 0.56 -15.60 -13.17
N ASN A 85 0.30 -14.55 -12.41
CA ASN A 85 0.53 -13.16 -12.83
C ASN A 85 1.71 -12.58 -12.06
N ILE A 86 2.69 -12.00 -12.77
CA ILE A 86 3.83 -11.33 -12.16
C ILE A 86 3.76 -9.86 -12.53
N GLU A 87 3.78 -8.98 -11.53
CA GLU A 87 3.82 -7.53 -11.71
C GLU A 87 5.06 -6.92 -11.08
N MET A 88 5.69 -5.98 -11.80
CA MET A 88 6.78 -5.16 -11.33
C MET A 88 6.35 -3.70 -11.23
N GLN A 89 6.24 -3.16 -10.00
CA GLN A 89 5.77 -1.80 -9.77
C GLN A 89 6.82 -0.95 -9.06
N VAL A 90 7.26 0.13 -9.71
CA VAL A 90 8.29 1.02 -9.16
C VAL A 90 7.70 2.08 -8.22
N ASN A 91 6.60 2.71 -8.61
CA ASN A 91 5.95 3.79 -7.86
C ASN A 91 4.73 3.27 -7.11
N SER A 92 4.53 3.81 -5.89
CA SER A 92 3.30 3.55 -5.14
C SER A 92 2.13 4.27 -5.80
N GLU A 93 1.04 3.54 -6.00
CA GLU A 93 -0.24 4.06 -6.47
C GLU A 93 -1.29 3.97 -5.37
N PRO A 94 -2.27 4.89 -5.33
CA PRO A 94 -3.43 4.75 -4.47
C PRO A 94 -4.16 3.44 -4.73
N ALA A 95 -4.70 2.83 -3.67
CA ALA A 95 -5.50 1.59 -3.75
C ALA A 95 -4.77 0.40 -4.43
N PHE A 96 -3.43 0.30 -4.29
CA PHE A 96 -2.66 -0.77 -4.92
C PHE A 96 -3.07 -2.17 -4.45
N LYS A 97 -3.44 -2.32 -3.18
CA LYS A 97 -3.93 -3.59 -2.60
C LYS A 97 -5.25 -4.02 -3.25
N GLU A 98 -6.18 -3.08 -3.37
CA GLU A 98 -7.49 -3.26 -3.98
C GLU A 98 -7.35 -3.57 -5.48
N ARG A 99 -6.41 -2.89 -6.17
CA ARG A 99 -6.06 -3.17 -7.56
C ARG A 99 -5.55 -4.60 -7.76
N THR A 100 -4.66 -5.05 -6.88
CA THR A 100 -4.13 -6.42 -6.93
C THR A 100 -5.24 -7.47 -6.76
N LEU A 101 -6.16 -7.25 -5.80
CA LEU A 101 -7.33 -8.11 -5.62
C LEU A 101 -8.25 -8.12 -6.84
N PHE A 102 -8.50 -6.95 -7.43
CA PHE A 102 -9.30 -6.82 -8.64
C PHE A 102 -8.70 -7.61 -9.80
N TYR A 103 -7.40 -7.50 -10.04
CA TYR A 103 -6.73 -8.24 -11.10
C TYR A 103 -6.72 -9.74 -10.84
N TRP A 104 -6.46 -10.14 -9.60
CA TRP A 104 -6.56 -11.55 -9.22
C TRP A 104 -7.96 -12.09 -9.52
N SER A 105 -9.01 -11.40 -9.09
CA SER A 105 -10.41 -11.85 -9.29
C SER A 105 -10.79 -11.93 -10.77
N LYS A 106 -10.31 -10.98 -11.57
CA LYS A 106 -10.55 -10.97 -13.02
C LYS A 106 -9.88 -12.17 -13.70
N ILE A 107 -8.60 -12.40 -13.42
CA ILE A 107 -7.86 -13.56 -13.95
C ILE A 107 -8.55 -14.86 -13.53
N TYR A 108 -8.92 -14.99 -12.25
CA TYR A 108 -9.56 -16.18 -11.71
C TYR A 108 -10.93 -16.46 -12.37
N SER A 109 -11.74 -15.43 -12.57
CA SER A 109 -13.06 -15.57 -13.19
C SER A 109 -13.00 -15.85 -14.69
N GLU A 110 -11.97 -15.37 -15.41
CA GLU A 110 -11.77 -15.61 -16.84
C GLU A 110 -11.43 -17.08 -17.18
N GLU A 111 -10.97 -17.85 -16.19
CA GLU A 111 -10.61 -19.27 -16.36
C GLU A 111 -11.82 -20.19 -16.47
N LEU A 112 -13.04 -19.73 -16.13
CA LEU A 112 -14.26 -20.52 -16.17
C LEU A 112 -15.18 -20.08 -17.31
N LYS A 113 -15.53 -20.99 -18.21
CA LYS A 113 -16.54 -20.75 -19.23
C LYS A 113 -17.94 -21.00 -18.68
N SER A 114 -18.96 -20.39 -19.28
CA SER A 114 -20.35 -20.40 -18.80
C SER A 114 -20.99 -21.77 -18.64
N SER A 115 -20.40 -22.86 -19.17
CA SER A 115 -20.87 -24.22 -19.10
C SER A 115 -19.99 -25.15 -18.27
N GLU A 116 -18.95 -24.65 -17.64
CA GLU A 116 -17.99 -25.44 -16.86
C GLU A 116 -18.35 -25.45 -15.38
N GLU A 117 -17.99 -26.50 -14.68
CA GLU A 117 -18.17 -26.65 -13.24
C GLU A 117 -17.07 -25.85 -12.49
N TYR A 118 -17.36 -25.37 -11.28
CA TYR A 118 -16.43 -24.58 -10.48
C TYR A 118 -15.14 -25.33 -10.09
N ASP A 119 -15.14 -26.65 -10.13
CA ASP A 119 -13.98 -27.49 -9.86
C ASP A 119 -12.86 -27.30 -10.91
N TYR A 120 -13.21 -26.84 -12.11
CA TYR A 120 -12.24 -26.52 -13.18
C TYR A 120 -11.51 -25.18 -12.97
N LEU A 121 -11.90 -24.37 -11.98
CA LEU A 121 -11.19 -23.14 -11.64
C LEU A 121 -9.74 -23.46 -11.24
N LYS A 122 -8.79 -22.87 -11.96
CA LYS A 122 -7.36 -23.08 -11.73
C LYS A 122 -6.87 -22.28 -10.52
N LYS A 123 -5.86 -22.80 -9.84
CA LYS A 123 -5.10 -22.05 -8.84
C LYS A 123 -4.51 -20.79 -9.49
N THR A 124 -4.84 -19.63 -8.94
CA THR A 124 -4.38 -18.33 -9.44
C THR A 124 -3.47 -17.67 -8.43
N ILE A 125 -2.25 -17.36 -8.86
CA ILE A 125 -1.19 -16.78 -8.05
C ILE A 125 -0.82 -15.41 -8.62
N CYS A 126 -0.90 -14.35 -7.80
CA CYS A 126 -0.35 -13.04 -8.14
C CYS A 126 0.95 -12.79 -7.38
N ILE A 127 2.01 -12.48 -8.10
CA ILE A 127 3.34 -12.14 -7.57
C ILE A 127 3.59 -10.66 -7.86
N ASN A 128 3.65 -9.85 -6.81
CA ASN A 128 3.87 -8.42 -6.92
C ASN A 128 5.26 -8.07 -6.40
N ILE A 129 6.15 -7.60 -7.26
CA ILE A 129 7.47 -7.11 -6.89
C ILE A 129 7.40 -5.58 -6.89
N ILE A 130 7.57 -4.96 -5.73
CA ILE A 130 7.31 -3.53 -5.56
C ILE A 130 8.52 -2.79 -4.99
N ASN A 131 8.78 -1.59 -5.52
CA ASN A 131 9.88 -0.74 -5.07
C ASN A 131 9.42 0.35 -4.09
N PHE A 132 8.47 0.02 -3.20
CA PHE A 132 7.98 0.90 -2.13
C PHE A 132 7.52 0.06 -0.93
N ASN A 133 7.34 0.73 0.23
CA ASN A 133 6.82 0.08 1.43
C ASN A 133 5.29 0.11 1.39
N LEU A 134 4.65 -1.06 1.36
CA LEU A 134 3.20 -1.24 1.31
C LEU A 134 2.63 -1.66 2.67
N PHE A 135 3.37 -2.51 3.39
CA PHE A 135 2.97 -3.04 4.70
C PHE A 135 3.85 -2.45 5.81
N THR A 136 3.35 -2.45 7.03
CA THR A 136 4.08 -1.96 8.23
C THR A 136 5.10 -2.97 8.74
N SER A 137 4.92 -4.28 8.43
CA SER A 137 5.89 -5.32 8.77
C SER A 137 7.28 -5.00 8.22
N PRO A 138 8.37 -5.28 8.95
CA PRO A 138 9.74 -5.11 8.46
C PRO A 138 10.15 -6.16 7.42
N GLU A 139 9.39 -7.23 7.27
CA GLU A 139 9.68 -8.33 6.33
C GLU A 139 9.51 -7.88 4.88
N TYR A 140 10.41 -8.31 4.01
CA TYR A 140 10.37 -7.98 2.58
C TYR A 140 9.35 -8.83 1.81
N GLN A 141 8.94 -9.98 2.36
CA GLN A 141 8.01 -10.93 1.76
C GLN A 141 6.71 -10.99 2.55
N SER A 142 5.59 -10.94 1.87
CA SER A 142 4.26 -11.20 2.43
C SER A 142 3.50 -12.15 1.51
N HIS A 143 2.86 -13.18 2.09
CA HIS A 143 2.03 -14.15 1.39
C HIS A 143 0.62 -14.14 1.97
N PHE A 144 -0.36 -13.88 1.13
CA PHE A 144 -1.77 -13.80 1.51
C PHE A 144 -2.56 -15.00 0.97
N GLN A 145 -3.36 -15.58 1.85
CA GLN A 145 -4.30 -16.67 1.57
C GLN A 145 -5.64 -16.37 2.24
N ILE A 146 -6.71 -17.04 1.85
CA ILE A 146 -8.03 -16.88 2.48
C ILE A 146 -8.13 -17.92 3.62
N LEU A 147 -8.15 -17.41 4.85
CA LEU A 147 -8.21 -18.21 6.06
C LEU A 147 -9.45 -17.86 6.88
N GLU A 148 -10.05 -18.86 7.51
CA GLU A 148 -11.02 -18.64 8.58
C GLU A 148 -10.36 -17.82 9.70
N LYS A 149 -11.07 -16.79 10.22
CA LYS A 149 -10.49 -15.74 11.04
C LYS A 149 -9.87 -16.25 12.35
N ASP A 150 -10.52 -17.17 13.02
CA ASP A 150 -10.14 -17.58 14.38
C ASP A 150 -9.32 -18.88 14.38
N ARG A 151 -9.77 -19.89 13.65
CA ARG A 151 -9.12 -21.21 13.54
C ARG A 151 -7.96 -21.27 12.56
N LYS A 152 -7.83 -20.24 11.68
CA LYS A 152 -6.81 -20.20 10.60
C LYS A 152 -6.91 -21.37 9.61
N GLU A 153 -8.08 -21.93 9.47
CA GLU A 153 -8.37 -22.99 8.50
C GLU A 153 -8.40 -22.40 7.09
N LEU A 154 -7.70 -23.05 6.16
CA LEU A 154 -7.61 -22.61 4.77
C LEU A 154 -8.95 -22.83 4.06
N LEU A 155 -9.55 -21.78 3.50
CA LEU A 155 -10.80 -21.89 2.74
C LEU A 155 -10.58 -22.64 1.42
N THR A 156 -9.52 -22.30 0.70
CA THR A 156 -9.12 -22.88 -0.58
C THR A 156 -7.66 -22.58 -0.84
N ASP A 157 -6.95 -23.47 -1.51
CA ASP A 157 -5.57 -23.27 -1.96
C ASP A 157 -5.51 -22.54 -3.33
N LYS A 158 -6.67 -22.32 -3.99
CA LYS A 158 -6.77 -21.69 -5.31
C LYS A 158 -6.46 -20.18 -5.28
N PHE A 159 -6.45 -19.54 -4.09
CA PHE A 159 -6.09 -18.12 -3.89
C PHE A 159 -4.69 -17.97 -3.32
N SER A 160 -3.85 -17.16 -3.98
CA SER A 160 -2.52 -16.84 -3.46
C SER A 160 -2.02 -15.49 -3.99
N ILE A 161 -1.61 -14.59 -3.10
CA ILE A 161 -1.01 -13.30 -3.47
C ILE A 161 0.29 -13.10 -2.70
N TYR A 162 1.38 -12.91 -3.43
CA TYR A 162 2.70 -12.59 -2.90
C TYR A 162 3.03 -11.12 -3.13
N PHE A 163 3.68 -10.50 -2.14
CA PHE A 163 4.32 -9.19 -2.28
C PHE A 163 5.78 -9.30 -1.85
N PHE A 164 6.66 -8.72 -2.67
CA PHE A 164 8.08 -8.59 -2.40
C PHE A 164 8.46 -7.11 -2.43
N GLU A 165 8.75 -6.54 -1.26
CA GLU A 165 9.04 -5.12 -1.06
C GLU A 165 10.54 -4.87 -1.13
N LEU A 166 11.06 -4.49 -2.30
CA LEU A 166 12.50 -4.34 -2.56
C LEU A 166 13.21 -3.39 -1.61
N ARG A 167 12.52 -2.37 -1.08
CA ARG A 167 13.09 -1.41 -0.13
C ARG A 167 13.36 -1.99 1.25
N LYS A 168 12.75 -3.12 1.58
CA LYS A 168 12.96 -3.84 2.86
C LYS A 168 14.05 -4.89 2.76
N LEU A 169 14.54 -5.18 1.55
CA LEU A 169 15.59 -6.15 1.35
C LEU A 169 16.90 -5.64 1.94
N LYS A 170 17.43 -6.34 2.91
CA LYS A 170 18.72 -6.00 3.54
C LYS A 170 19.86 -6.56 2.69
N LYS A 171 20.83 -5.72 2.32
CA LYS A 171 21.99 -6.11 1.51
C LYS A 171 22.82 -7.25 2.11
N SER A 172 22.68 -7.55 3.40
CA SER A 172 23.39 -8.58 4.13
C SER A 172 22.63 -9.88 4.32
N GLN A 173 21.36 -9.95 3.96
CA GLN A 173 20.59 -11.19 4.02
C GLN A 173 20.99 -12.06 2.83
N LYS A 174 21.78 -13.10 3.11
CA LYS A 174 22.14 -14.15 2.16
C LYS A 174 21.69 -15.47 2.78
N GLY A 175 20.63 -16.03 2.28
CA GLY A 175 20.11 -17.28 2.81
C GLY A 175 19.13 -18.00 1.90
N LYS A 176 18.24 -17.25 1.26
CA LYS A 176 17.23 -17.82 0.39
C LYS A 176 17.51 -17.51 -1.09
N PRO A 177 17.28 -18.48 -2.00
CA PRO A 177 17.45 -18.27 -3.45
C PRO A 177 16.66 -17.06 -3.98
N VAL A 178 15.48 -16.79 -3.43
CA VAL A 178 14.64 -15.64 -3.81
C VAL A 178 15.37 -14.30 -3.61
N GLU A 179 16.25 -14.19 -2.62
CA GLU A 179 16.98 -12.95 -2.34
C GLU A 179 17.97 -12.59 -3.44
N ASP A 180 18.59 -13.58 -4.10
CA ASP A 180 19.46 -13.34 -5.25
C ASP A 180 18.67 -12.73 -6.41
N TRP A 181 17.46 -13.23 -6.68
CA TRP A 181 16.55 -12.68 -7.68
C TRP A 181 16.12 -11.25 -7.35
N LEU A 182 15.75 -11.00 -6.10
CA LEU A 182 15.31 -9.67 -5.67
C LEU A 182 16.47 -8.66 -5.69
N ASN A 183 17.69 -9.08 -5.32
CA ASN A 183 18.90 -8.26 -5.44
C ASN A 183 19.23 -7.95 -6.91
N LEU A 184 19.08 -8.93 -7.80
CA LEU A 184 19.22 -8.72 -9.25
C LEU A 184 18.24 -7.68 -9.77
N ILE A 185 16.97 -7.83 -9.44
CA ILE A 185 15.90 -6.90 -9.86
C ILE A 185 16.15 -5.50 -9.28
N ASN A 186 16.65 -5.41 -8.06
CA ASN A 186 16.92 -4.14 -7.37
C ASN A 186 18.29 -3.51 -7.72
N ALA A 187 19.09 -4.12 -8.60
CA ALA A 187 20.39 -3.58 -9.01
C ALA A 187 20.24 -2.19 -9.65
N GLU A 188 21.01 -1.22 -9.14
CA GLU A 188 21.00 0.18 -9.60
C GLU A 188 22.21 0.50 -10.48
N LYS A 189 23.31 -0.20 -10.28
CA LYS A 189 24.59 0.07 -10.92
C LYS A 189 25.40 -1.21 -11.16
N LYS A 190 26.43 -1.08 -11.99
CA LYS A 190 27.28 -2.19 -12.44
C LYS A 190 27.90 -2.96 -11.26
N GLU A 191 28.31 -2.26 -10.21
CA GLU A 191 28.91 -2.86 -9.01
C GLU A 191 27.95 -3.80 -8.28
N ASP A 192 26.64 -3.48 -8.27
CA ASP A 192 25.62 -4.34 -7.66
C ASP A 192 25.56 -5.69 -8.41
N LEU A 193 25.57 -5.64 -9.75
CA LEU A 193 25.57 -6.86 -10.59
C LEU A 193 26.86 -7.66 -10.43
N MET A 194 28.02 -7.00 -10.35
CA MET A 194 29.30 -7.68 -10.14
C MET A 194 29.35 -8.38 -8.76
N ALA A 195 28.91 -7.70 -7.71
CA ALA A 195 28.86 -8.27 -6.37
C ALA A 195 27.93 -9.48 -6.30
N LEU A 196 26.76 -9.40 -6.95
CA LEU A 196 25.83 -10.51 -7.04
C LEU A 196 26.41 -11.69 -7.84
N GLU A 197 27.02 -11.43 -9.00
CA GLU A 197 27.65 -12.46 -9.84
C GLU A 197 28.72 -13.28 -9.09
N MET A 198 29.51 -12.60 -8.25
CA MET A 198 30.53 -13.25 -7.41
C MET A 198 29.93 -14.06 -6.27
N SER A 199 28.75 -13.71 -5.78
CA SER A 199 28.17 -14.32 -4.58
C SER A 199 27.10 -15.37 -4.86
N THR A 200 26.35 -15.24 -5.96
CA THR A 200 25.27 -16.17 -6.30
C THR A 200 25.78 -17.54 -6.74
N LYS A 201 25.07 -18.58 -6.31
CA LYS A 201 25.27 -19.95 -6.75
C LYS A 201 24.26 -20.39 -7.81
N ILE A 202 23.34 -19.50 -8.20
CA ILE A 202 22.24 -19.79 -9.13
C ILE A 202 22.71 -19.45 -10.55
N PRO A 203 22.89 -20.45 -11.44
CA PRO A 203 23.36 -20.20 -12.80
C PRO A 203 22.45 -19.24 -13.57
N GLU A 204 21.14 -19.40 -13.44
CA GLU A 204 20.15 -18.60 -14.15
C GLU A 204 20.18 -17.11 -13.73
N VAL A 205 20.55 -16.81 -12.48
CA VAL A 205 20.81 -15.42 -12.04
C VAL A 205 22.01 -14.85 -12.78
N LYS A 206 23.08 -15.63 -12.97
CA LYS A 206 24.24 -15.20 -13.76
C LYS A 206 23.89 -14.98 -15.23
N ASP A 207 23.05 -15.85 -15.81
CA ASP A 207 22.55 -15.69 -17.18
C ASP A 207 21.78 -14.37 -17.33
N VAL A 208 20.96 -14.00 -16.34
CA VAL A 208 20.25 -12.71 -16.36
C VAL A 208 21.21 -11.54 -16.21
N ILE A 209 22.26 -11.64 -15.40
CA ILE A 209 23.30 -10.59 -15.30
C ILE A 209 23.96 -10.35 -16.66
N VAL A 210 24.29 -11.43 -17.38
CA VAL A 210 24.82 -11.32 -18.76
C VAL A 210 23.80 -10.61 -19.67
N LYS A 211 22.52 -11.00 -19.64
CA LYS A 211 21.47 -10.35 -20.41
C LYS A 211 21.31 -8.86 -20.07
N VAL A 212 21.38 -8.48 -18.80
CA VAL A 212 21.32 -7.06 -18.41
C VAL A 212 22.51 -6.30 -18.99
N ARG A 213 23.70 -6.88 -19.05
CA ARG A 213 24.88 -6.26 -19.71
C ARG A 213 24.66 -6.12 -21.21
N GLU A 214 24.15 -7.15 -21.89
CA GLU A 214 23.80 -7.11 -23.30
C GLU A 214 22.79 -6.02 -23.61
N LEU A 215 21.68 -5.98 -22.85
CA LEU A 215 20.65 -4.94 -22.98
C LEU A 215 21.22 -3.53 -22.70
N SER A 216 22.20 -3.43 -21.80
CA SER A 216 22.88 -2.18 -21.47
C SER A 216 23.87 -1.74 -22.56
N SER A 217 24.30 -2.61 -23.47
CA SER A 217 25.14 -2.26 -24.61
C SER A 217 24.34 -1.57 -25.72
N ASP A 218 23.02 -1.78 -25.79
CA ASP A 218 22.14 -1.11 -26.77
C ASP A 218 21.83 0.32 -26.32
N GLU A 219 22.39 1.30 -27.03
CA GLU A 219 22.19 2.73 -26.74
C GLU A 219 20.73 3.15 -26.84
N LYS A 220 19.97 2.61 -27.82
CA LYS A 220 18.54 2.95 -27.97
C LYS A 220 17.75 2.48 -26.74
N LEU A 221 18.05 1.28 -26.26
CA LEU A 221 17.39 0.74 -25.07
C LEU A 221 17.78 1.50 -23.80
N ARG A 222 19.07 1.87 -23.64
CA ARG A 222 19.51 2.72 -22.52
C ARG A 222 18.79 4.07 -22.53
N ARG A 223 18.63 4.67 -23.69
CA ARG A 223 17.88 5.93 -23.85
C ARG A 223 16.40 5.77 -23.49
N LEU A 224 15.77 4.69 -23.95
CA LEU A 224 14.39 4.37 -23.62
C LEU A 224 14.20 4.14 -22.11
N ALA A 225 15.12 3.38 -21.49
CA ALA A 225 15.13 3.12 -20.04
C ALA A 225 15.31 4.42 -19.23
N PHE A 226 16.20 5.30 -19.67
CA PHE A 226 16.42 6.62 -19.05
C PHE A 226 15.16 7.49 -19.09
N TYR A 227 14.48 7.59 -20.22
CA TYR A 227 13.24 8.37 -20.32
C TYR A 227 12.10 7.72 -19.53
N ARG A 228 12.04 6.39 -19.47
CA ARG A 228 11.05 5.69 -18.63
C ARG A 228 11.28 5.98 -17.15
N GLU A 229 12.52 5.91 -16.69
CA GLU A 229 12.89 6.23 -15.31
C GLU A 229 12.58 7.71 -14.97
N LYS A 230 12.94 8.64 -15.85
CA LYS A 230 12.62 10.07 -15.69
C LYS A 230 11.11 10.28 -15.54
N ARG A 231 10.31 9.67 -16.40
CA ARG A 231 8.83 9.75 -16.30
C ARG A 231 8.30 9.21 -14.99
N LEU A 232 8.78 8.06 -14.52
CA LEU A 232 8.40 7.49 -13.22
C LEU A 232 8.75 8.43 -12.06
N HIS A 233 9.90 9.11 -12.15
CA HIS A 233 10.31 10.09 -11.16
C HIS A 233 9.41 11.34 -11.17
N ASP A 234 9.06 11.84 -12.35
CA ASP A 234 8.18 13.01 -12.51
C ASP A 234 6.76 12.69 -12.01
N GLU A 235 6.22 11.51 -12.31
CA GLU A 235 4.94 11.01 -11.79
C GLU A 235 4.96 10.95 -10.25
N ALA A 236 6.01 10.38 -9.65
CA ALA A 236 6.16 10.32 -8.20
C ALA A 236 6.24 11.71 -7.55
N ASN A 237 6.96 12.64 -8.18
CA ASN A 237 7.05 14.03 -7.71
C ASN A 237 5.71 14.76 -7.78
N ALA A 238 4.93 14.57 -8.84
CA ALA A 238 3.59 15.14 -8.98
C ALA A 238 2.64 14.64 -7.89
N ILE A 239 2.62 13.33 -7.64
CA ILE A 239 1.79 12.72 -6.58
C ILE A 239 2.19 13.26 -5.20
N ASN A 240 3.50 13.29 -4.90
CA ASN A 240 4.01 13.82 -3.63
C ASN A 240 3.75 15.32 -3.47
N GLY A 241 3.79 16.08 -4.57
CA GLY A 241 3.43 17.51 -4.62
C GLY A 241 1.98 17.73 -4.22
N SER A 242 1.05 17.07 -4.90
CA SER A 242 -0.39 17.15 -4.63
C SER A 242 -0.74 16.71 -3.20
N ARG A 243 -0.09 15.66 -2.69
CA ARG A 243 -0.27 15.24 -1.29
C ARG A 243 0.16 16.31 -0.29
N ARG A 244 1.33 16.94 -0.50
CA ARG A 244 1.82 18.01 0.38
C ARG A 244 0.88 19.22 0.37
N GLU A 245 0.38 19.59 -0.80
CA GLU A 245 -0.57 20.69 -0.95
C GLU A 245 -1.90 20.38 -0.26
N GLY A 246 -2.45 19.18 -0.44
CA GLY A 246 -3.66 18.73 0.25
C GLY A 246 -3.54 18.75 1.78
N ILE A 247 -2.39 18.30 2.33
CA ILE A 247 -2.10 18.39 3.78
C ILE A 247 -2.07 19.84 4.24
N LYS A 248 -1.43 20.74 3.47
CA LYS A 248 -1.36 22.18 3.81
C LYS A 248 -2.75 22.82 3.83
N ILE A 249 -3.57 22.55 2.81
CA ILE A 249 -4.95 23.05 2.73
C ILE A 249 -5.76 22.54 3.91
N GLY A 250 -5.76 21.22 4.14
CA GLY A 250 -6.51 20.59 5.23
C GLY A 250 -6.11 21.11 6.62
N ARG A 251 -4.80 21.43 6.83
CA ARG A 251 -4.35 22.04 8.07
C ARG A 251 -4.92 23.46 8.26
N VAL A 252 -4.85 24.30 7.22
CA VAL A 252 -5.36 25.68 7.28
C VAL A 252 -6.88 25.70 7.50
N GLU A 253 -7.62 24.84 6.83
CA GLU A 253 -9.08 24.69 7.00
C GLU A 253 -9.42 24.17 8.41
N GLY A 254 -8.71 23.14 8.88
CA GLY A 254 -8.91 22.61 10.23
C GLY A 254 -8.64 23.63 11.33
N GLU A 255 -7.55 24.41 11.22
CA GLU A 255 -7.23 25.51 12.15
C GLU A 255 -8.34 26.58 12.14
N LYS A 256 -8.86 26.95 10.97
CA LYS A 256 -9.95 27.93 10.83
C LYS A 256 -11.25 27.44 11.48
N ILE A 257 -11.63 26.18 11.20
CA ILE A 257 -12.86 25.59 11.77
C ILE A 257 -12.71 25.49 13.30
N GLY A 258 -11.59 24.94 13.80
CA GLY A 258 -11.36 24.79 15.23
C GLY A 258 -11.37 26.13 15.98
N ARG A 259 -10.83 27.21 15.37
CA ARG A 259 -10.91 28.55 15.96
C ARG A 259 -12.36 29.06 16.06
N VAL A 260 -13.14 28.95 14.98
CA VAL A 260 -14.54 29.41 14.97
C VAL A 260 -15.38 28.64 15.97
N GLU A 261 -15.23 27.31 16.02
CA GLU A 261 -15.95 26.47 16.99
C GLU A 261 -15.52 26.76 18.43
N GLY A 262 -14.22 26.91 18.68
CA GLY A 262 -13.68 27.24 20.00
C GLY A 262 -14.17 28.62 20.49
N GLU A 263 -14.18 29.64 19.63
CA GLU A 263 -14.73 30.97 19.95
C GLU A 263 -16.22 30.93 20.28
N LYS A 264 -17.01 30.12 19.55
CA LYS A 264 -18.44 29.94 19.81
C LYS A 264 -18.67 29.25 21.16
N ILE A 265 -18.00 28.12 21.41
CA ILE A 265 -18.12 27.36 22.68
C ILE A 265 -17.72 28.25 23.86
N GLY A 266 -16.58 28.93 23.77
CA GLY A 266 -16.08 29.82 24.82
C GLY A 266 -17.06 30.98 25.11
N ARG A 267 -17.69 31.53 24.09
CA ARG A 267 -18.73 32.57 24.26
C ARG A 267 -19.96 32.03 24.98
N ASP A 268 -20.48 30.87 24.52
CA ASP A 268 -21.68 30.26 25.08
C ASP A 268 -21.46 29.83 26.55
N GLU A 269 -20.29 29.29 26.87
CA GLU A 269 -19.92 28.92 28.24
C GLU A 269 -19.69 30.16 29.11
N GLY A 270 -18.97 31.16 28.63
CA GLY A 270 -18.74 32.42 29.34
C GLY A 270 -20.06 33.15 29.66
N GLU A 271 -21.03 33.16 28.73
CA GLU A 271 -22.34 33.74 28.95
C GLU A 271 -23.12 32.99 30.04
N LYS A 272 -23.07 31.66 30.05
CA LYS A 272 -23.72 30.82 31.09
C LYS A 272 -23.13 31.06 32.47
N ILE A 273 -21.78 31.09 32.54
CA ILE A 273 -21.06 31.35 33.80
C ILE A 273 -21.37 32.74 34.32
N GLY A 274 -21.22 33.78 33.46
CA GLY A 274 -21.47 35.15 33.85
C GLY A 274 -22.92 35.40 34.30
N ARG A 275 -23.92 34.74 33.65
CA ARG A 275 -25.31 34.79 34.10
C ARG A 275 -25.53 34.11 35.45
N ALA A 276 -24.84 33.01 35.72
CA ALA A 276 -24.92 32.29 37.01
C ALA A 276 -24.29 33.13 38.13
N GLU A 277 -23.08 33.66 37.89
CA GLU A 277 -22.38 34.52 38.85
C GLU A 277 -23.15 35.81 39.16
N GLY A 278 -23.71 36.45 38.14
CA GLY A 278 -24.54 37.67 38.31
C GLY A 278 -25.81 37.40 39.15
N LYS A 279 -26.44 36.23 38.99
CA LYS A 279 -27.58 35.83 39.84
C LYS A 279 -27.19 35.62 41.29
N LEU A 280 -26.03 34.99 41.53
CA LEU A 280 -25.49 34.78 42.89
C LEU A 280 -25.10 36.11 43.56
N GLU A 281 -24.51 37.02 42.82
CA GLU A 281 -24.15 38.37 43.33
C GLU A 281 -25.37 39.16 43.70
N ILE A 282 -26.42 39.19 42.86
CA ILE A 282 -27.70 39.83 43.15
C ILE A 282 -28.30 39.18 44.42
N ALA A 283 -28.32 37.86 44.49
CA ALA A 283 -28.88 37.15 45.66
C ALA A 283 -28.10 37.53 46.96
N LYS A 284 -26.77 37.61 46.92
CA LYS A 284 -25.94 38.05 48.03
C LYS A 284 -26.33 39.45 48.50
N ASN A 285 -26.45 40.40 47.60
CA ASN A 285 -26.81 41.79 47.95
C ASN A 285 -28.19 41.87 48.58
N MET A 286 -29.19 41.12 48.03
CA MET A 286 -30.54 41.07 48.56
C MET A 286 -30.61 40.38 49.93
N ILE A 287 -29.77 39.37 50.25
CA ILE A 287 -29.64 38.79 51.56
C ILE A 287 -29.08 39.76 52.55
N LEU A 288 -28.06 40.53 52.20
CA LEU A 288 -27.47 41.57 53.04
C LEU A 288 -28.46 42.70 53.39
N GLU A 289 -29.39 43.00 52.51
CA GLU A 289 -30.51 43.95 52.70
C GLU A 289 -31.67 43.36 53.50
N ASN A 290 -31.55 42.10 54.00
CA ASN A 290 -32.57 41.36 54.78
C ASN A 290 -33.90 41.18 54.05
N LEU A 291 -33.88 41.01 52.71
CA LEU A 291 -35.09 40.73 51.94
C LEU A 291 -35.60 39.28 52.10
N PRO A 292 -36.92 39.04 52.05
CA PRO A 292 -37.48 37.70 52.17
C PRO A 292 -36.95 36.75 51.07
N PHE A 293 -36.62 35.50 51.43
CA PHE A 293 -36.06 34.51 50.49
C PHE A 293 -36.97 34.22 49.29
N ASP A 294 -38.28 34.26 49.46
CA ASP A 294 -39.27 34.16 48.40
C ASP A 294 -39.12 35.27 47.33
N LEU A 295 -38.81 36.49 47.77
CA LEU A 295 -38.58 37.62 46.89
C LEU A 295 -37.26 37.46 46.14
N ILE A 296 -36.19 37.00 46.83
CA ILE A 296 -34.89 36.72 46.25
C ILE A 296 -35.00 35.61 45.18
N SER A 297 -35.72 34.54 45.48
CA SER A 297 -35.92 33.42 44.56
C SER A 297 -36.65 33.88 43.31
N ARG A 298 -37.70 34.69 43.41
CA ARG A 298 -38.42 35.26 42.25
C ARG A 298 -37.54 36.17 41.41
N ALA A 299 -36.71 36.99 42.02
CA ALA A 299 -35.82 37.91 41.31
C ALA A 299 -34.66 37.23 40.59
N THR A 300 -33.99 36.28 41.23
CA THR A 300 -32.74 35.63 40.74
C THR A 300 -32.99 34.33 39.99
N LYS A 301 -34.17 33.71 40.14
CA LYS A 301 -34.47 32.35 39.66
C LYS A 301 -33.64 31.26 40.35
N LEU A 302 -33.01 31.54 41.49
CA LEU A 302 -32.37 30.54 42.34
C LEU A 302 -33.43 29.85 43.22
N ASN A 303 -33.19 28.57 43.57
CA ASN A 303 -34.08 27.87 44.46
C ASN A 303 -33.82 28.31 45.93
N ILE A 304 -34.79 28.09 46.81
CA ILE A 304 -34.69 28.54 48.23
C ILE A 304 -33.53 27.90 48.93
N SER A 305 -33.22 26.63 48.67
CA SER A 305 -32.09 25.91 49.28
C SER A 305 -30.74 26.48 48.88
N GLU A 306 -30.58 26.97 47.66
CA GLU A 306 -29.36 27.69 47.18
C GLU A 306 -29.20 29.02 47.93
N ILE A 307 -30.31 29.74 48.13
CA ILE A 307 -30.32 31.01 48.85
C ILE A 307 -30.01 30.84 50.32
N GLU A 308 -30.57 29.80 50.97
CA GLU A 308 -30.25 29.43 52.37
C GLU A 308 -28.80 29.09 52.58
N SER A 309 -28.23 28.28 51.66
CA SER A 309 -26.82 27.93 51.68
C SER A 309 -25.92 29.16 51.53
N LEU A 310 -26.32 30.09 50.66
CA LEU A 310 -25.63 31.35 50.44
C LEU A 310 -25.68 32.23 51.62
N ALA A 311 -26.86 32.40 52.29
CA ALA A 311 -27.04 33.16 53.53
C ALA A 311 -26.23 32.58 54.70
N SER A 312 -26.22 31.24 54.82
CA SER A 312 -25.37 30.57 55.86
C SER A 312 -23.87 30.84 55.63
N SER A 313 -23.39 30.87 54.38
CA SER A 313 -22.02 31.19 54.08
C SER A 313 -21.62 32.66 54.37
N LEU A 314 -22.57 33.56 54.25
CA LEU A 314 -22.37 34.97 54.53
C LEU A 314 -22.40 35.28 56.03
N SER A 315 -23.22 34.54 56.83
CA SER A 315 -23.27 34.69 58.29
C SER A 315 -22.07 34.07 59.03
N LEU A 316 -21.28 33.19 58.40
CA LEU A 316 -20.05 32.65 58.93
C LEU A 316 -18.82 33.59 58.74
N ASN A 317 -18.94 34.65 57.96
CA ASN A 317 -17.89 35.59 57.65
C ASN A 317 -18.08 36.97 58.28
N CYS A 318 -19.03 37.12 59.22
CA CYS A 318 -19.21 38.27 60.12
C CYS A 318 -18.87 37.89 61.61
#